data_32cf6d22486e55ad1118f85e200f5546
#
_entry.id   32cf6d22486e55ad1118f85e200f5546
#
_cell.length_a   1.000
_cell.length_b   1.000
_cell.length_c   1.000
_cell.angle_alpha   90.00
_cell.angle_beta   90.00
_cell.angle_gamma   90.00
#
_symmetry.space_group_name_H-M   'P 1'
#
loop_
_entity.id
_entity.type
_entity.pdbx_description
1 polymer ?
#
loop_
_entity_poly.entity_id
_entity_poly.type
_entity_poly.pdbx_seq_one_letter_code
_entity_poly.pdbx_strand_id
1 'polypeptide(L)'
;MTPEQNHHLHHIATQAVASGKDPLRSLILQTDQQIQPSRIVSRFGPADLEWHEVDGLHIATDGSEGSVSPQVAAGYEPHVSQTLRKLLKPSDTFIDVGANIGVHVARAAQLVGSSGRVIAVEPNTENCRLLLLTIQKNSFHNVTLIPSALSDTGDWTWFGTHIGSNGGALPFKHETLIQGFGFIVPIRRLDDIAPPGTTVIKIDVEGAEVSVLKSGLQTIQRDRPWVIMEFSCEMVRRVSGVEPLSALKWIEGLGYEIAVINKETYEPVATTAEMLIDHWGSSTRIEDLLLTPR
;
A
#
# COMPACT_ATOMS: atom_id res chain seq x y z
N MET A 1 -36.71 -1.46 4.31
CA MET A 1 -36.57 -2.09 5.64
C MET A 1 -37.95 -2.38 6.22
N THR A 2 -38.14 -3.55 6.76
CA THR A 2 -39.39 -3.90 7.46
C THR A 2 -39.43 -3.22 8.83
N PRO A 3 -40.66 -3.04 9.46
CA PRO A 3 -40.76 -2.52 10.81
C PRO A 3 -39.96 -3.31 11.85
N GLU A 4 -39.84 -4.62 11.69
CA GLU A 4 -39.03 -5.50 12.55
C GLU A 4 -37.51 -5.22 12.41
N GLN A 5 -37.03 -4.99 11.20
CA GLN A 5 -35.64 -4.63 10.97
C GLN A 5 -35.30 -3.27 11.61
N ASN A 6 -36.21 -2.29 11.52
CA ASN A 6 -36.00 -1.00 12.16
C ASN A 6 -35.98 -1.13 13.70
N HIS A 7 -36.84 -1.97 14.28
CA HIS A 7 -36.86 -2.21 15.72
C HIS A 7 -35.56 -2.85 16.20
N HIS A 8 -35.03 -3.83 15.45
CA HIS A 8 -33.78 -4.50 15.76
C HIS A 8 -32.58 -3.55 15.72
N LEU A 9 -32.47 -2.71 14.68
CA LEU A 9 -31.41 -1.70 14.56
C LEU A 9 -31.48 -0.67 15.70
N HIS A 10 -32.70 -0.22 16.09
CA HIS A 10 -32.85 0.70 17.20
C HIS A 10 -32.40 0.07 18.52
N HIS A 11 -32.70 -1.20 18.75
CA HIS A 11 -32.27 -1.94 19.94
C HIS A 11 -30.75 -2.05 20.03
N ILE A 12 -30.05 -2.39 18.94
CA ILE A 12 -28.60 -2.46 18.87
C ILE A 12 -27.93 -1.10 19.16
N ALA A 13 -28.46 -0.03 18.56
CA ALA A 13 -27.97 1.31 18.79
C ALA A 13 -28.13 1.75 20.25
N THR A 14 -29.26 1.44 20.85
CA THR A 14 -29.55 1.78 22.25
C THR A 14 -28.65 1.02 23.22
N GLN A 15 -28.36 -0.26 22.97
CA GLN A 15 -27.43 -1.05 23.78
C GLN A 15 -25.99 -0.56 23.65
N ALA A 16 -25.58 -0.15 22.44
CA ALA A 16 -24.23 0.40 22.20
C ALA A 16 -24.03 1.69 23.00
N VAL A 17 -24.98 2.62 22.95
CA VAL A 17 -24.94 3.86 23.75
C VAL A 17 -24.86 3.56 25.24
N ALA A 18 -25.69 2.65 25.73
CA ALA A 18 -25.72 2.27 27.15
C ALA A 18 -24.37 1.62 27.60
N SER A 19 -23.63 0.99 26.71
CA SER A 19 -22.33 0.39 26.99
C SER A 19 -21.13 1.29 26.68
N GLY A 20 -21.35 2.56 26.32
CA GLY A 20 -20.28 3.50 25.97
C GLY A 20 -19.60 3.22 24.63
N LYS A 21 -20.23 2.42 23.77
CA LYS A 21 -19.72 2.09 22.43
C LYS A 21 -20.35 3.00 21.38
N ASP A 22 -19.64 3.23 20.30
CA ASP A 22 -20.19 3.93 19.13
C ASP A 22 -21.36 3.13 18.55
N PRO A 23 -22.59 3.71 18.53
CA PRO A 23 -23.76 3.01 18.03
C PRO A 23 -23.68 2.66 16.56
N LEU A 24 -23.05 3.49 15.73
CA LEU A 24 -22.87 3.23 14.30
C LEU A 24 -21.91 2.06 14.07
N ARG A 25 -20.82 2.00 14.83
CA ARG A 25 -19.87 0.89 14.77
C ARG A 25 -20.51 -0.43 15.21
N SER A 26 -21.27 -0.41 16.28
CA SER A 26 -21.99 -1.61 16.76
C SER A 26 -23.05 -2.08 15.76
N LEU A 27 -23.73 -1.15 15.09
CA LEU A 27 -24.66 -1.46 14.01
C LEU A 27 -23.95 -2.11 12.82
N ILE A 28 -22.83 -1.56 12.37
CA ILE A 28 -22.04 -2.09 11.24
C ILE A 28 -21.57 -3.52 11.55
N LEU A 29 -20.97 -3.75 12.71
CA LEU A 29 -20.42 -5.07 13.07
C LEU A 29 -21.49 -6.17 13.26
N GLN A 30 -22.72 -5.83 13.67
CA GLN A 30 -23.78 -6.81 13.87
C GLN A 30 -24.68 -6.99 12.65
N THR A 31 -24.74 -6.03 11.74
CA THR A 31 -25.55 -6.12 10.53
C THR A 31 -24.82 -6.72 9.33
N ASP A 32 -23.53 -6.98 9.44
CA ASP A 32 -22.69 -7.57 8.39
C ASP A 32 -23.20 -8.94 7.89
N GLN A 33 -24.05 -9.61 8.66
CA GLN A 33 -24.68 -10.88 8.26
C GLN A 33 -26.08 -10.74 7.64
N GLN A 34 -26.72 -9.57 7.68
CA GLN A 34 -28.14 -9.45 7.30
C GLN A 34 -28.54 -8.25 6.42
N ILE A 35 -27.70 -7.24 6.26
CA ILE A 35 -28.04 -6.06 5.44
C ILE A 35 -27.07 -5.97 4.26
N GLN A 36 -27.63 -5.99 3.06
CA GLN A 36 -26.90 -5.70 1.82
C GLN A 36 -26.14 -4.36 1.98
N PRO A 37 -24.83 -4.34 1.83
CA PRO A 37 -23.97 -3.19 2.20
C PRO A 37 -24.10 -1.96 1.28
N SER A 38 -25.01 -1.97 0.33
CA SER A 38 -25.22 -0.92 -0.68
C SER A 38 -25.57 0.49 -0.14
N ARG A 39 -25.57 0.70 1.19
CA ARG A 39 -25.92 1.99 1.81
C ARG A 39 -25.10 2.38 3.05
N ILE A 40 -23.97 1.79 3.28
CA ILE A 40 -23.09 2.26 4.35
C ILE A 40 -22.24 3.37 3.79
N VAL A 41 -22.69 4.59 3.99
CA VAL A 41 -21.91 5.80 3.77
C VAL A 41 -20.76 5.81 4.78
N SER A 42 -19.60 6.10 4.30
CA SER A 42 -18.34 6.31 4.99
C SER A 42 -18.44 6.73 6.45
N ARG A 43 -17.69 6.07 7.25
CA ARG A 43 -17.39 6.33 8.65
C ARG A 43 -17.02 7.78 8.89
N PHE A 44 -17.88 8.57 9.53
CA PHE A 44 -17.53 9.84 10.14
C PHE A 44 -17.49 9.67 11.67
N GLY A 45 -16.48 9.02 12.17
CA GLY A 45 -16.19 8.94 13.60
C GLY A 45 -14.68 9.09 13.83
N PRO A 46 -14.25 9.46 15.04
CA PRO A 46 -12.83 9.36 15.35
C PRO A 46 -12.44 7.90 15.15
N ALA A 47 -11.42 7.65 14.31
CA ALA A 47 -10.74 6.39 14.30
C ALA A 47 -10.24 6.11 15.71
N ASP A 48 -10.07 4.86 16.04
CA ASP A 48 -9.38 4.43 17.26
C ASP A 48 -7.90 4.74 17.07
N LEU A 49 -7.59 6.05 17.08
CA LEU A 49 -6.26 6.56 16.76
C LEU A 49 -5.28 6.16 17.85
N GLU A 50 -4.29 5.39 17.46
CA GLU A 50 -3.17 5.04 18.30
C GLU A 50 -1.87 5.62 17.73
N TRP A 51 -0.86 5.76 18.58
CA TRP A 51 0.45 6.23 18.21
C TRP A 51 1.50 5.22 18.64
N HIS A 52 2.35 4.83 17.71
CA HIS A 52 3.50 3.98 17.98
C HIS A 52 4.78 4.75 17.70
N GLU A 53 5.76 4.58 18.59
CA GLU A 53 7.11 5.11 18.36
C GLU A 53 7.99 4.00 17.79
N VAL A 54 8.50 4.23 16.58
CA VAL A 54 9.39 3.28 15.87
C VAL A 54 10.64 4.04 15.42
N ASP A 55 11.78 3.70 15.99
CA ASP A 55 13.08 4.35 15.67
C ASP A 55 13.03 5.90 15.81
N GLY A 56 12.35 6.41 16.83
CA GLY A 56 12.16 7.84 17.07
C GLY A 56 11.15 8.53 16.17
N LEU A 57 10.38 7.76 15.37
CA LEU A 57 9.30 8.24 14.52
C LEU A 57 7.95 7.92 15.15
N HIS A 58 7.05 8.86 15.14
CA HIS A 58 5.67 8.67 15.58
C HIS A 58 4.81 8.22 14.39
N ILE A 59 4.22 7.04 14.47
CA ILE A 59 3.37 6.45 13.44
C ILE A 59 1.93 6.39 13.94
N ALA A 60 1.02 6.98 13.19
CA ALA A 60 -0.42 6.91 13.45
C ALA A 60 -0.99 5.58 12.95
N THR A 61 -1.75 4.90 13.78
CA THR A 61 -2.45 3.65 13.43
C THR A 61 -3.92 3.73 13.84
N ASP A 62 -4.73 2.83 13.32
CA ASP A 62 -6.11 2.61 13.80
C ASP A 62 -6.13 1.34 14.66
N GLY A 63 -6.35 1.46 15.96
CA GLY A 63 -6.42 0.32 16.90
C GLY A 63 -7.53 -0.68 16.59
N SER A 64 -8.44 -0.35 15.70
CA SER A 64 -9.47 -1.28 15.19
C SER A 64 -9.04 -2.05 13.94
N GLU A 65 -7.89 -1.69 13.35
CA GLU A 65 -7.34 -2.31 12.17
C GLU A 65 -6.44 -3.48 12.58
N GLY A 66 -6.68 -4.66 12.01
CA GLY A 66 -6.05 -5.92 12.45
C GLY A 66 -4.87 -6.40 11.60
N SER A 67 -4.48 -5.68 10.53
CA SER A 67 -3.43 -6.14 9.61
C SER A 67 -2.09 -5.44 9.82
N VAL A 68 -2.01 -4.14 9.60
CA VAL A 68 -0.77 -3.37 9.65
C VAL A 68 -0.49 -2.81 11.04
N SER A 69 -1.51 -2.27 11.73
CA SER A 69 -1.34 -1.64 13.05
C SER A 69 -0.61 -2.51 14.08
N PRO A 70 -0.91 -3.81 14.23
CA PRO A 70 -0.16 -4.67 15.15
C PRO A 70 1.30 -4.88 14.76
N GLN A 71 1.60 -4.86 13.46
CA GLN A 71 2.96 -5.05 12.94
C GLN A 71 3.85 -3.83 13.16
N VAL A 72 3.26 -2.63 13.22
CA VAL A 72 4.03 -1.38 13.46
C VAL A 72 4.73 -1.44 14.80
N ALA A 73 4.04 -1.86 15.85
CA ALA A 73 4.63 -2.02 17.20
C ALA A 73 5.73 -3.09 17.24
N ALA A 74 5.64 -4.11 16.39
CA ALA A 74 6.62 -5.20 16.31
C ALA A 74 7.84 -4.87 15.40
N GLY A 75 7.85 -3.72 14.74
CA GLY A 75 8.89 -3.33 13.78
C GLY A 75 8.54 -3.73 12.36
N TYR A 76 7.65 -2.95 11.74
CA TYR A 76 7.13 -3.18 10.39
C TYR A 76 8.23 -3.32 9.34
N GLU A 77 8.25 -4.45 8.63
CA GLU A 77 9.16 -4.78 7.52
C GLU A 77 10.63 -4.36 7.76
N PRO A 78 11.31 -4.94 8.75
CA PRO A 78 12.65 -4.50 9.12
C PRO A 78 13.68 -4.66 8.00
N HIS A 79 13.51 -5.65 7.12
CA HIS A 79 14.36 -5.90 5.95
C HIS A 79 14.24 -4.78 4.89
N VAL A 80 13.01 -4.29 4.61
CA VAL A 80 12.77 -3.13 3.74
C VAL A 80 13.35 -1.88 4.38
N SER A 81 13.10 -1.68 5.67
CA SER A 81 13.63 -0.57 6.45
C SER A 81 15.16 -0.49 6.40
N GLN A 82 15.85 -1.62 6.54
CA GLN A 82 17.31 -1.67 6.44
C GLN A 82 17.81 -1.42 5.02
N THR A 83 17.11 -1.94 4.02
CA THR A 83 17.44 -1.67 2.61
C THR A 83 17.33 -0.17 2.30
N LEU A 84 16.26 0.50 2.75
CA LEU A 84 16.10 1.94 2.61
C LEU A 84 17.26 2.71 3.27
N ARG A 85 17.70 2.31 4.47
CA ARG A 85 18.85 2.92 5.17
C ARG A 85 20.17 2.80 4.38
N LYS A 86 20.34 1.69 3.65
CA LYS A 86 21.54 1.46 2.80
C LYS A 86 21.50 2.30 1.52
N LEU A 87 20.33 2.44 0.92
CA LEU A 87 20.15 3.08 -0.38
C LEU A 87 20.04 4.60 -0.29
N LEU A 88 19.17 5.10 0.61
CA LEU A 88 18.85 6.53 0.70
C LEU A 88 19.96 7.36 1.35
N LYS A 89 20.22 8.51 0.76
CA LYS A 89 21.18 9.52 1.23
C LYS A 89 20.45 10.87 1.41
N PRO A 90 20.99 11.79 2.21
CA PRO A 90 20.50 13.18 2.26
C PRO A 90 20.38 13.77 0.86
N SER A 91 19.26 14.48 0.63
CA SER A 91 18.87 15.11 -0.65
C SER A 91 18.35 14.19 -1.74
N ASP A 92 18.26 12.89 -1.50
CA ASP A 92 17.66 11.94 -2.44
C ASP A 92 16.15 12.16 -2.63
N THR A 93 15.63 11.63 -3.73
CA THR A 93 14.19 11.56 -4.01
C THR A 93 13.73 10.11 -3.90
N PHE A 94 12.79 9.87 -3.02
CA PHE A 94 12.15 8.57 -2.80
C PHE A 94 10.67 8.60 -3.20
N ILE A 95 10.20 7.55 -3.87
CA ILE A 95 8.78 7.36 -4.19
C ILE A 95 8.31 6.06 -3.54
N ASP A 96 7.23 6.13 -2.76
CA ASP A 96 6.56 4.98 -2.15
C ASP A 96 5.20 4.78 -2.80
N VAL A 97 5.06 3.71 -3.58
CA VAL A 97 3.82 3.33 -4.28
C VAL A 97 3.16 2.19 -3.51
N GLY A 98 1.98 2.45 -2.96
CA GLY A 98 1.35 1.64 -1.92
C GLY A 98 1.88 2.04 -0.54
N ALA A 99 1.89 3.36 -0.27
CA ALA A 99 2.48 3.92 0.95
C ALA A 99 1.77 3.50 2.25
N ASN A 100 0.57 2.95 2.16
CA ASN A 100 -0.24 2.50 3.27
C ASN A 100 -0.33 3.62 4.35
N ILE A 101 -0.17 3.31 5.63
CA ILE A 101 -0.21 4.29 6.73
C ILE A 101 1.09 5.10 6.88
N GLY A 102 2.11 4.88 6.01
CA GLY A 102 3.28 5.73 5.86
C GLY A 102 4.49 5.38 6.73
N VAL A 103 4.66 4.14 7.16
CA VAL A 103 5.84 3.72 7.96
C VAL A 103 7.13 3.96 7.20
N HIS A 104 7.21 3.49 5.94
CA HIS A 104 8.41 3.69 5.10
C HIS A 104 8.54 5.14 4.62
N VAL A 105 7.42 5.83 4.38
CA VAL A 105 7.39 7.27 4.08
C VAL A 105 8.06 8.08 5.18
N ALA A 106 7.69 7.87 6.45
CA ALA A 106 8.27 8.56 7.58
C ALA A 106 9.78 8.29 7.72
N ARG A 107 10.17 7.02 7.55
CA ARG A 107 11.57 6.62 7.57
C ARG A 107 12.37 7.28 6.45
N ALA A 108 11.86 7.22 5.23
CA ALA A 108 12.51 7.85 4.08
C ALA A 108 12.62 9.37 4.26
N ALA A 109 11.55 10.04 4.74
CA ALA A 109 11.56 11.48 5.00
C ALA A 109 12.65 11.89 5.99
N GLN A 110 12.89 11.08 7.02
CA GLN A 110 13.99 11.27 7.96
C GLN A 110 15.35 11.07 7.29
N LEU A 111 15.52 10.01 6.49
CA LEU A 111 16.80 9.65 5.85
C LEU A 111 17.24 10.69 4.81
N VAL A 112 16.32 11.13 3.94
CA VAL A 112 16.65 12.10 2.89
C VAL A 112 16.76 13.53 3.43
N GLY A 113 16.22 13.79 4.61
CA GLY A 113 16.30 15.10 5.27
C GLY A 113 15.52 16.20 4.55
N SER A 114 15.59 17.42 5.05
CA SER A 114 14.80 18.56 4.55
C SER A 114 15.13 19.00 3.11
N SER A 115 16.30 18.64 2.60
CA SER A 115 16.71 18.91 1.21
C SER A 115 16.32 17.82 0.23
N GLY A 116 15.94 16.63 0.73
CA GLY A 116 15.42 15.54 -0.07
C GLY A 116 13.91 15.63 -0.28
N ARG A 117 13.36 14.66 -0.99
CA ARG A 117 11.94 14.61 -1.33
C ARG A 117 11.38 13.20 -1.18
N VAL A 118 10.19 13.10 -0.62
CA VAL A 118 9.41 11.86 -0.57
C VAL A 118 8.07 12.08 -1.25
N ILE A 119 7.70 11.17 -2.15
CA ILE A 119 6.38 11.13 -2.79
C ILE A 119 5.72 9.84 -2.34
N ALA A 120 4.62 9.96 -1.61
CA ALA A 120 3.80 8.87 -1.14
C ALA A 120 2.56 8.75 -2.03
N VAL A 121 2.33 7.56 -2.60
CA VAL A 121 1.14 7.28 -3.42
C VAL A 121 0.32 6.22 -2.71
N GLU A 122 -0.91 6.57 -2.35
CA GLU A 122 -1.80 5.69 -1.58
C GLU A 122 -3.26 5.91 -2.01
N PRO A 123 -3.96 4.89 -2.52
CA PRO A 123 -5.34 5.06 -2.94
C PRO A 123 -6.36 5.01 -1.79
N ASN A 124 -6.05 4.34 -0.67
CA ASN A 124 -6.97 4.22 0.46
C ASN A 124 -7.02 5.52 1.27
N THR A 125 -8.19 6.15 1.31
CA THR A 125 -8.38 7.45 1.99
C THR A 125 -8.16 7.39 3.50
N GLU A 126 -8.44 6.26 4.15
CA GLU A 126 -8.17 6.08 5.58
C GLU A 126 -6.68 5.95 5.85
N ASN A 127 -5.96 5.21 5.00
CA ASN A 127 -4.49 5.14 5.05
C ASN A 127 -3.88 6.53 4.82
N CYS A 128 -4.37 7.27 3.80
CA CYS A 128 -3.94 8.64 3.55
C CYS A 128 -4.12 9.54 4.78
N ARG A 129 -5.23 9.39 5.52
CA ARG A 129 -5.48 10.15 6.74
C ARG A 129 -4.44 9.83 7.84
N LEU A 130 -4.17 8.55 8.09
CA LEU A 130 -3.16 8.12 9.07
C LEU A 130 -1.75 8.58 8.65
N LEU A 131 -1.43 8.47 7.37
CA LEU A 131 -0.16 8.95 6.80
C LEU A 131 -0.01 10.46 7.00
N LEU A 132 -1.05 11.27 6.75
CA LEU A 132 -1.01 12.72 6.99
C LEU A 132 -0.80 13.05 8.47
N LEU A 133 -1.44 12.32 9.40
CA LEU A 133 -1.22 12.48 10.82
C LEU A 133 0.24 12.15 11.19
N THR A 134 0.79 11.07 10.63
CA THR A 134 2.20 10.69 10.79
C THR A 134 3.13 11.80 10.30
N ILE A 135 2.90 12.35 9.11
CA ILE A 135 3.68 13.48 8.55
C ILE A 135 3.65 14.68 9.50
N GLN A 136 2.46 15.08 9.93
CA GLN A 136 2.28 16.24 10.80
C GLN A 136 2.95 16.06 12.16
N LYS A 137 2.79 14.90 12.78
CA LYS A 137 3.36 14.61 14.11
C LYS A 137 4.88 14.64 14.12
N ASN A 138 5.51 14.19 13.02
CA ASN A 138 6.97 14.21 12.86
C ASN A 138 7.50 15.53 12.25
N SER A 139 6.63 16.49 11.96
CA SER A 139 7.00 17.79 11.36
C SER A 139 7.75 17.65 10.02
N PHE A 140 7.38 16.68 9.20
CA PHE A 140 7.95 16.51 7.88
C PHE A 140 7.35 17.50 6.88
N HIS A 141 8.20 18.26 6.19
CA HIS A 141 7.83 19.23 5.16
C HIS A 141 8.29 18.81 3.76
N ASN A 142 8.97 17.68 3.65
CA ASN A 142 9.55 17.12 2.44
C ASN A 142 8.74 15.96 1.85
N VAL A 143 7.51 15.73 2.33
CA VAL A 143 6.61 14.67 1.88
C VAL A 143 5.45 15.24 1.09
N THR A 144 5.19 14.66 -0.08
CA THR A 144 4.00 14.93 -0.89
C THR A 144 3.14 13.66 -0.95
N LEU A 145 1.89 13.73 -0.48
CA LEU A 145 0.92 12.64 -0.61
C LEU A 145 0.08 12.79 -1.88
N ILE A 146 -0.04 11.72 -2.63
CA ILE A 146 -0.86 11.63 -3.85
C ILE A 146 -1.91 10.52 -3.63
N PRO A 147 -3.18 10.88 -3.37
CA PRO A 147 -4.26 9.90 -3.16
C PRO A 147 -4.74 9.34 -4.51
N SER A 148 -4.03 8.34 -5.01
CA SER A 148 -4.32 7.69 -6.30
C SER A 148 -3.74 6.29 -6.37
N ALA A 149 -4.22 5.47 -7.32
CA ALA A 149 -3.51 4.29 -7.79
C ALA A 149 -2.53 4.70 -8.90
N LEU A 150 -1.53 3.85 -9.20
CA LEU A 150 -0.69 3.99 -10.40
C LEU A 150 -0.91 2.82 -11.35
N SER A 151 -1.04 3.13 -12.63
CA SER A 151 -1.11 2.15 -13.71
C SER A 151 -0.73 2.76 -15.05
N ASP A 152 -0.39 1.93 -16.02
CA ASP A 152 -0.15 2.30 -17.41
C ASP A 152 -1.45 2.46 -18.23
N THR A 153 -2.58 2.04 -17.68
CA THR A 153 -3.89 2.05 -18.34
C THR A 153 -5.00 2.57 -17.44
N GLY A 154 -5.99 3.21 -18.06
CA GLY A 154 -7.20 3.70 -17.39
C GLY A 154 -7.02 5.05 -16.70
N ASP A 155 -8.16 5.69 -16.39
CA ASP A 155 -8.22 6.95 -15.65
C ASP A 155 -8.71 6.75 -14.22
N TRP A 156 -9.47 5.69 -13.98
CA TRP A 156 -10.09 5.34 -12.72
C TRP A 156 -10.06 3.82 -12.50
N THR A 157 -9.99 3.40 -11.25
CA THR A 157 -10.13 1.99 -10.88
C THR A 157 -11.04 1.84 -9.66
N TRP A 158 -11.57 0.65 -9.48
CA TRP A 158 -12.19 0.25 -8.22
C TRP A 158 -11.09 -0.22 -7.26
N PHE A 159 -10.99 0.41 -6.12
CA PHE A 159 -10.11 -0.03 -5.05
C PHE A 159 -10.95 -0.79 -4.03
N GLY A 160 -10.79 -2.12 -4.01
CA GLY A 160 -11.44 -3.00 -3.05
C GLY A 160 -10.66 -3.01 -1.75
N THR A 161 -11.35 -2.77 -0.64
CA THR A 161 -10.77 -2.93 0.69
C THR A 161 -11.13 -4.33 1.21
N HIS A 162 -10.14 -5.08 1.63
CA HIS A 162 -10.33 -6.28 2.45
C HIS A 162 -10.40 -5.89 3.93
N ILE A 163 -10.42 -6.88 4.81
CA ILE A 163 -10.40 -6.59 6.26
C ILE A 163 -9.07 -5.94 6.60
N GLY A 164 -9.11 -4.68 7.05
CA GLY A 164 -7.93 -3.91 7.44
C GLY A 164 -7.51 -2.83 6.44
N SER A 165 -6.27 -2.34 6.57
CA SER A 165 -5.70 -1.28 5.76
C SER A 165 -5.28 -1.74 4.36
N ASN A 166 -5.08 -3.04 4.16
CA ASN A 166 -4.69 -3.60 2.89
C ASN A 166 -5.85 -3.64 1.90
N GLY A 167 -5.58 -3.29 0.68
CA GLY A 167 -6.55 -3.32 -0.42
C GLY A 167 -5.84 -3.39 -1.76
N GLY A 168 -6.59 -3.69 -2.80
CA GLY A 168 -6.05 -3.83 -4.14
C GLY A 168 -6.90 -3.16 -5.20
N ALA A 169 -6.25 -2.70 -6.26
CA ALA A 169 -6.93 -2.21 -7.44
C ALA A 169 -7.57 -3.37 -8.19
N LEU A 170 -8.86 -3.28 -8.46
CA LEU A 170 -9.62 -4.29 -9.18
C LEU A 170 -10.10 -3.73 -10.52
N PRO A 171 -10.16 -4.55 -11.58
CA PRO A 171 -10.75 -4.12 -12.85
C PRO A 171 -12.17 -3.61 -12.65
N PHE A 172 -12.54 -2.57 -13.38
CA PHE A 172 -13.89 -2.02 -13.41
C PHE A 172 -14.84 -3.07 -14.05
N LYS A 173 -15.48 -3.89 -13.20
CA LYS A 173 -16.52 -4.82 -13.61
C LYS A 173 -17.85 -4.42 -12.99
N HIS A 174 -18.93 -4.64 -13.71
CA HIS A 174 -20.29 -4.29 -13.27
C HIS A 174 -20.64 -4.94 -11.92
N GLU A 175 -20.27 -6.21 -11.74
CA GLU A 175 -20.50 -6.96 -10.51
C GLU A 175 -19.75 -6.36 -9.32
N THR A 176 -18.53 -5.89 -9.54
CA THR A 176 -17.70 -5.24 -8.51
C THR A 176 -18.32 -3.94 -8.02
N LEU A 177 -18.90 -3.15 -8.94
CA LEU A 177 -19.57 -1.88 -8.61
C LEU A 177 -20.87 -2.07 -7.83
N ILE A 178 -21.56 -3.21 -8.02
CA ILE A 178 -22.83 -3.50 -7.35
C ILE A 178 -22.63 -4.18 -6.00
N GLN A 179 -21.67 -5.09 -5.89
CA GLN A 179 -21.53 -6.00 -4.75
C GLN A 179 -20.25 -5.81 -3.94
N GLY A 180 -19.27 -5.05 -4.45
CA GLY A 180 -17.97 -4.87 -3.81
C GLY A 180 -17.96 -3.82 -2.72
N PHE A 181 -17.16 -4.07 -1.68
CA PHE A 181 -16.74 -3.04 -0.73
C PHE A 181 -15.50 -2.32 -1.29
N GLY A 182 -15.56 -1.01 -1.34
CA GLY A 182 -14.45 -0.20 -1.85
C GLY A 182 -14.94 1.15 -2.38
N PHE A 183 -14.06 1.80 -3.09
CA PHE A 183 -14.31 3.13 -3.64
C PHE A 183 -13.60 3.33 -4.98
N ILE A 184 -14.06 4.31 -5.74
CA ILE A 184 -13.44 4.69 -7.01
C ILE A 184 -12.25 5.60 -6.69
N VAL A 185 -11.09 5.28 -7.27
CA VAL A 185 -9.88 6.10 -7.14
C VAL A 185 -9.33 6.50 -8.51
N PRO A 186 -8.73 7.68 -8.63
CA PRO A 186 -8.06 8.07 -9.87
C PRO A 186 -6.82 7.20 -10.09
N ILE A 187 -6.51 6.97 -11.35
CA ILE A 187 -5.23 6.39 -11.79
C ILE A 187 -4.34 7.52 -12.28
N ARG A 188 -3.06 7.44 -11.92
CA ARG A 188 -1.99 8.27 -12.50
C ARG A 188 -0.90 7.37 -13.07
N ARG A 189 -0.03 7.96 -13.87
CA ARG A 189 1.20 7.31 -14.31
C ARG A 189 2.34 7.69 -13.39
N LEU A 190 3.27 6.76 -13.15
CA LEU A 190 4.49 7.06 -12.41
C LEU A 190 5.30 8.18 -13.11
N ASP A 191 5.34 8.17 -14.44
CA ASP A 191 6.03 9.21 -15.23
C ASP A 191 5.47 10.63 -15.01
N ASP A 192 4.18 10.77 -14.68
CA ASP A 192 3.55 12.07 -14.46
C ASP A 192 3.84 12.66 -13.08
N ILE A 193 4.27 11.82 -12.13
CA ILE A 193 4.50 12.24 -10.74
C ILE A 193 5.96 12.20 -10.31
N ALA A 194 6.80 11.43 -11.01
CA ALA A 194 8.20 11.24 -10.67
C ALA A 194 9.06 12.42 -11.17
N PRO A 195 9.63 13.24 -10.28
CA PRO A 195 10.53 14.29 -10.69
C PRO A 195 11.84 13.72 -11.23
N PRO A 196 12.57 14.46 -12.06
CA PRO A 196 13.93 14.10 -12.44
C PRO A 196 14.85 13.92 -11.21
N GLY A 197 15.71 12.91 -11.27
CA GLY A 197 16.62 12.56 -10.17
C GLY A 197 15.97 11.67 -9.11
N THR A 198 14.94 10.91 -9.46
CA THR A 198 14.36 9.88 -8.58
C THR A 198 15.41 8.79 -8.32
N THR A 199 15.75 8.58 -7.05
CA THR A 199 16.85 7.69 -6.63
C THR A 199 16.37 6.30 -6.26
N VAL A 200 15.26 6.21 -5.51
CA VAL A 200 14.70 4.94 -5.03
C VAL A 200 13.18 4.96 -5.20
N ILE A 201 12.62 3.85 -5.64
CA ILE A 201 11.16 3.62 -5.72
C ILE A 201 10.84 2.35 -4.93
N LYS A 202 9.87 2.40 -4.00
CA LYS A 202 9.23 1.21 -3.43
C LYS A 202 7.91 1.00 -4.15
N ILE A 203 7.59 -0.25 -4.48
CA ILE A 203 6.33 -0.66 -5.12
C ILE A 203 5.77 -1.86 -4.36
N ASP A 204 4.61 -1.67 -3.75
CA ASP A 204 3.90 -2.68 -2.97
C ASP A 204 2.40 -2.43 -3.17
N VAL A 205 1.84 -3.08 -4.19
CA VAL A 205 0.50 -2.78 -4.71
C VAL A 205 -0.31 -4.05 -5.00
N GLU A 206 0.01 -5.12 -4.30
CA GLU A 206 -0.80 -6.34 -4.24
C GLU A 206 -1.10 -6.95 -5.63
N GLY A 207 -0.04 -7.04 -6.47
CA GLY A 207 -0.09 -7.69 -7.79
C GLY A 207 -0.17 -6.75 -8.99
N ALA A 208 -0.23 -5.41 -8.79
CA ALA A 208 -0.25 -4.42 -9.87
C ALA A 208 1.15 -3.84 -10.21
N GLU A 209 2.23 -4.42 -9.67
CA GLU A 209 3.61 -3.91 -9.75
C GLU A 209 4.06 -3.73 -11.20
N VAL A 210 3.70 -4.68 -12.08
CA VAL A 210 4.05 -4.63 -13.51
C VAL A 210 3.41 -3.42 -14.19
N SER A 211 2.16 -3.12 -13.87
CA SER A 211 1.45 -1.94 -14.42
C SER A 211 2.04 -0.64 -13.91
N VAL A 212 2.45 -0.60 -12.63
CA VAL A 212 3.17 0.56 -12.06
C VAL A 212 4.48 0.78 -12.82
N LEU A 213 5.33 -0.24 -12.97
CA LEU A 213 6.60 -0.15 -13.69
C LEU A 213 6.40 0.29 -15.16
N LYS A 214 5.38 -0.26 -15.85
CA LYS A 214 5.04 0.16 -17.22
C LYS A 214 4.62 1.63 -17.30
N SER A 215 3.94 2.13 -16.27
CA SER A 215 3.54 3.54 -16.19
C SER A 215 4.70 4.50 -15.97
N GLY A 216 5.89 3.98 -15.59
CA GLY A 216 7.10 4.72 -15.24
C GLY A 216 8.29 4.48 -16.17
N LEU A 217 8.08 4.00 -17.38
CA LEU A 217 9.21 3.64 -18.26
C LEU A 217 10.15 4.80 -18.57
N GLN A 218 9.66 6.03 -18.73
CA GLN A 218 10.49 7.20 -18.94
C GLN A 218 11.33 7.52 -17.69
N THR A 219 10.74 7.46 -16.52
CA THR A 219 11.43 7.63 -15.23
C THR A 219 12.51 6.58 -15.03
N ILE A 220 12.18 5.30 -15.27
CA ILE A 220 13.12 4.18 -15.18
C ILE A 220 14.29 4.36 -16.14
N GLN A 221 14.06 4.78 -17.37
CA GLN A 221 15.12 5.00 -18.37
C GLN A 221 15.97 6.23 -18.08
N ARG A 222 15.34 7.32 -17.61
CA ARG A 222 16.00 8.60 -17.33
C ARG A 222 16.89 8.53 -16.08
N ASP A 223 16.31 8.02 -14.97
CA ASP A 223 16.92 8.15 -13.64
C ASP A 223 17.59 6.86 -13.17
N ARG A 224 17.26 5.71 -13.76
CA ARG A 224 17.79 4.40 -13.35
C ARG A 224 17.69 4.17 -11.82
N PRO A 225 16.50 4.37 -11.20
CA PRO A 225 16.37 4.27 -9.75
C PRO A 225 16.58 2.83 -9.26
N TRP A 226 17.00 2.67 -8.02
CA TRP A 226 16.83 1.41 -7.30
C TRP A 226 15.33 1.17 -7.09
N VAL A 227 14.88 -0.10 -7.25
CA VAL A 227 13.47 -0.42 -6.99
C VAL A 227 13.40 -1.53 -5.94
N ILE A 228 12.66 -1.26 -4.86
CA ILE A 228 12.23 -2.30 -3.90
C ILE A 228 10.80 -2.66 -4.29
N MET A 229 10.54 -3.94 -4.56
CA MET A 229 9.26 -4.37 -5.09
C MET A 229 8.77 -5.62 -4.38
N GLU A 230 7.58 -5.55 -3.77
CA GLU A 230 6.90 -6.76 -3.34
C GLU A 230 6.52 -7.59 -4.57
N PHE A 231 6.70 -8.90 -4.51
CA PHE A 231 6.41 -9.78 -5.64
C PHE A 231 5.79 -11.10 -5.19
N SER A 232 4.62 -11.40 -5.73
CA SER A 232 3.93 -12.68 -5.59
C SER A 232 3.52 -13.20 -6.96
N CYS A 233 3.96 -14.42 -7.29
CA CYS A 233 3.60 -15.06 -8.55
C CYS A 233 2.08 -15.22 -8.72
N GLU A 234 1.36 -15.51 -7.64
CA GLU A 234 -0.10 -15.64 -7.65
C GLU A 234 -0.77 -14.29 -7.90
N MET A 235 -0.35 -13.25 -7.16
CA MET A 235 -0.97 -11.92 -7.25
C MET A 235 -0.74 -11.29 -8.62
N VAL A 236 0.48 -11.39 -9.17
CA VAL A 236 0.80 -10.88 -10.51
C VAL A 236 -0.08 -11.55 -11.58
N ARG A 237 -0.28 -12.88 -11.53
CA ARG A 237 -1.20 -13.55 -12.46
C ARG A 237 -2.63 -13.06 -12.30
N ARG A 238 -3.10 -12.97 -11.05
CA ARG A 238 -4.49 -12.66 -10.73
C ARG A 238 -4.86 -11.21 -11.05
N VAL A 239 -3.99 -10.27 -10.72
CA VAL A 239 -4.27 -8.83 -10.81
C VAL A 239 -3.79 -8.24 -12.12
N SER A 240 -2.52 -8.46 -12.48
CA SER A 240 -1.94 -7.93 -13.73
C SER A 240 -2.24 -8.80 -14.95
N GLY A 241 -2.68 -10.04 -14.78
CA GLY A 241 -2.92 -10.98 -15.91
C GLY A 241 -1.64 -11.35 -16.67
N VAL A 242 -0.47 -11.16 -16.06
CA VAL A 242 0.84 -11.39 -16.68
C VAL A 242 1.47 -12.64 -16.07
N GLU A 243 2.10 -13.46 -16.91
CA GLU A 243 2.89 -14.60 -16.41
C GLU A 243 4.14 -14.08 -15.67
N PRO A 244 4.37 -14.52 -14.43
CA PRO A 244 5.45 -14.01 -13.57
C PRO A 244 6.84 -14.11 -14.20
N LEU A 245 7.15 -15.22 -14.88
CA LEU A 245 8.43 -15.35 -15.60
C LEU A 245 8.58 -14.27 -16.68
N SER A 246 7.52 -13.98 -17.42
CA SER A 246 7.54 -12.95 -18.45
C SER A 246 7.73 -11.56 -17.84
N ALA A 247 7.10 -11.28 -16.68
CA ALA A 247 7.27 -10.05 -15.95
C ALA A 247 8.71 -9.86 -15.48
N LEU A 248 9.31 -10.87 -14.85
CA LEU A 248 10.69 -10.82 -14.35
C LEU A 248 11.72 -10.69 -15.49
N LYS A 249 11.53 -11.44 -16.59
CA LYS A 249 12.39 -11.31 -17.78
C LYS A 249 12.29 -9.94 -18.43
N TRP A 250 11.11 -9.36 -18.45
CA TRP A 250 10.93 -7.99 -18.94
C TRP A 250 11.69 -7.00 -18.05
N ILE A 251 11.68 -7.15 -16.73
CA ILE A 251 12.46 -6.32 -15.79
C ILE A 251 13.95 -6.49 -16.05
N GLU A 252 14.45 -7.72 -16.21
CA GLU A 252 15.85 -7.97 -16.61
C GLU A 252 16.21 -7.30 -17.95
N GLY A 253 15.24 -7.32 -18.90
CA GLY A 253 15.35 -6.67 -20.20
C GLY A 253 15.41 -5.13 -20.13
N LEU A 254 14.89 -4.51 -19.07
CA LEU A 254 15.08 -3.09 -18.78
C LEU A 254 16.47 -2.77 -18.24
N GLY A 255 17.32 -3.78 -18.06
CA GLY A 255 18.71 -3.64 -17.57
C GLY A 255 18.78 -3.59 -16.05
N TYR A 256 17.93 -4.33 -15.35
CA TYR A 256 18.00 -4.52 -13.89
C TYR A 256 18.55 -5.89 -13.54
N GLU A 257 19.32 -5.94 -12.47
CA GLU A 257 19.64 -7.16 -11.74
C GLU A 257 18.58 -7.36 -10.65
N ILE A 258 18.22 -8.64 -10.42
CA ILE A 258 17.21 -9.00 -9.42
C ILE A 258 17.89 -9.67 -8.24
N ALA A 259 17.57 -9.23 -7.04
CA ALA A 259 17.92 -9.91 -5.80
C ALA A 259 16.68 -10.03 -4.89
N VAL A 260 16.64 -11.09 -4.09
CA VAL A 260 15.65 -11.24 -3.01
C VAL A 260 16.22 -10.62 -1.76
N ILE A 261 15.46 -9.77 -1.08
CA ILE A 261 15.84 -9.24 0.22
C ILE A 261 15.56 -10.33 1.28
N ASN A 262 16.60 -10.91 1.82
CA ASN A 262 16.46 -11.96 2.84
C ASN A 262 15.87 -11.39 4.13
N LYS A 263 14.74 -11.95 4.59
CA LYS A 263 13.98 -11.44 5.76
C LYS A 263 14.65 -11.70 7.10
N GLU A 264 15.68 -12.55 7.15
CA GLU A 264 16.44 -12.86 8.38
C GLU A 264 17.74 -12.06 8.46
N THR A 265 18.50 -12.02 7.35
CA THR A 265 19.80 -11.34 7.30
C THR A 265 19.72 -9.89 6.84
N TYR A 266 18.62 -9.50 6.20
CA TYR A 266 18.36 -8.19 5.58
C TYR A 266 19.35 -7.87 4.43
N GLU A 267 20.00 -8.89 3.90
CA GLU A 267 20.92 -8.75 2.78
C GLU A 267 20.25 -9.20 1.47
N PRO A 268 20.53 -8.52 0.34
CA PRO A 268 20.05 -8.94 -0.95
C PRO A 268 20.81 -10.19 -1.43
N VAL A 269 20.07 -11.20 -1.85
CA VAL A 269 20.59 -12.44 -2.43
C VAL A 269 20.30 -12.41 -3.92
N ALA A 270 21.34 -12.29 -4.73
CA ALA A 270 21.24 -12.22 -6.18
C ALA A 270 20.56 -13.47 -6.78
N THR A 271 19.70 -13.24 -7.77
CA THR A 271 18.94 -14.32 -8.43
C THR A 271 18.65 -13.95 -9.89
N THR A 272 17.98 -14.84 -10.62
CA THR A 272 17.46 -14.60 -11.97
C THR A 272 15.97 -14.87 -12.04
N ALA A 273 15.32 -14.40 -13.10
CA ALA A 273 13.91 -14.66 -13.34
C ALA A 273 13.58 -16.17 -13.30
N GLU A 274 14.44 -16.98 -13.96
CA GLU A 274 14.26 -18.44 -14.00
C GLU A 274 14.39 -19.07 -12.61
N MET A 275 15.44 -18.72 -11.86
CA MET A 275 15.67 -19.26 -10.52
C MET A 275 14.52 -18.94 -9.55
N LEU A 276 13.97 -17.72 -9.64
CA LEU A 276 12.81 -17.33 -8.84
C LEU A 276 11.59 -18.21 -9.16
N ILE A 277 11.31 -18.40 -10.46
CA ILE A 277 10.14 -19.18 -10.88
C ILE A 277 10.30 -20.65 -10.60
N ASP A 278 11.47 -21.22 -10.79
CA ASP A 278 11.76 -22.62 -10.45
C ASP A 278 11.55 -22.87 -8.95
N HIS A 279 11.84 -21.88 -8.13
CA HIS A 279 11.73 -22.02 -6.67
C HIS A 279 10.32 -21.65 -6.14
N TRP A 280 9.63 -20.67 -6.74
CA TRP A 280 8.39 -20.10 -6.20
C TRP A 280 7.19 -20.12 -7.13
N GLY A 281 7.36 -20.49 -8.40
CA GLY A 281 6.34 -20.27 -9.43
C GLY A 281 4.96 -20.88 -9.18
N SER A 282 4.87 -21.87 -8.30
CA SER A 282 3.60 -22.51 -7.89
C SER A 282 3.20 -22.17 -6.44
N SER A 283 3.97 -21.32 -5.75
CA SER A 283 3.70 -20.97 -4.35
C SER A 283 2.87 -19.68 -4.22
N THR A 284 2.23 -19.52 -3.08
CA THR A 284 1.57 -18.25 -2.64
C THR A 284 2.54 -17.31 -1.95
N ARG A 285 3.84 -17.58 -2.08
CA ARG A 285 4.89 -16.83 -1.41
C ARG A 285 4.94 -15.38 -1.86
N ILE A 286 5.15 -14.50 -0.91
CA ILE A 286 5.34 -13.06 -1.10
C ILE A 286 6.76 -12.72 -0.67
N GLU A 287 7.53 -12.10 -1.55
CA GLU A 287 8.91 -11.71 -1.29
C GLU A 287 9.18 -10.29 -1.77
N ASP A 288 10.13 -9.65 -1.10
CA ASP A 288 10.61 -8.34 -1.49
C ASP A 288 11.84 -8.49 -2.37
N LEU A 289 11.75 -7.94 -3.57
CA LEU A 289 12.83 -7.91 -4.55
C LEU A 289 13.53 -6.56 -4.49
N LEU A 290 14.86 -6.59 -4.60
CA LEU A 290 15.68 -5.43 -4.90
C LEU A 290 16.11 -5.49 -6.36
N LEU A 291 15.67 -4.51 -7.13
CA LEU A 291 16.05 -4.32 -8.53
C LEU A 291 17.18 -3.28 -8.57
N THR A 292 18.36 -3.71 -9.01
CA THR A 292 19.56 -2.87 -9.09
C THR A 292 19.80 -2.49 -10.55
N PRO A 293 19.91 -1.20 -10.90
CA PRO A 293 20.22 -0.79 -12.26
C PRO A 293 21.65 -1.19 -12.64
N ARG A 294 21.81 -1.78 -13.84
CA ARG A 294 23.13 -2.12 -14.42
C ARG A 294 23.84 -0.89 -14.97
#